data_844e7c3592abfde8216d603a28ec9e92
#
_entry.id   844e7c3592abfde8216d603a28ec9e92
#
_cell.length_a   1.000
_cell.length_b   1.000
_cell.length_c   1.000
_cell.angle_alpha   90.00
_cell.angle_beta   90.00
_cell.angle_gamma   90.00
#
_symmetry.space_group_name_H-M   'P 1'
#
loop_
_entity.id
_entity.type
_entity.pdbx_description
1 polymer ?
#
loop_
_entity_poly.entity_id
_entity_poly.type
_entity_poly.pdbx_seq_one_letter_code
_entity_poly.pdbx_strand_id
1 'polypeptide(L)'
;MVCIDDEIPFCLPIGWSWCRLKDLYTFIDYRGSTPNKIAAGIPLVTAKNVKSGYIDYSIKDFISDDEYECRKSRGISQKGDILFTTEAPLGNAAIADLKEFSAGQRLITLQAYSNKLIVNTLFLYFILSPIFQEMLLERKTGTTVAGIKASKLKDIPIPVPPLSEQGRIVNHIDNILPS
;
A
#
# COMPACT_ATOMS: atom_id res chain seq x y z
N MET A 1 -20.72 1.23 -15.22
CA MET A 1 -19.39 0.65 -15.54
C MET A 1 -18.62 1.75 -16.24
N VAL A 2 -17.48 2.18 -15.73
CA VAL A 2 -16.66 3.22 -16.37
C VAL A 2 -15.61 2.48 -17.20
N CYS A 3 -15.54 2.78 -18.50
CA CYS A 3 -14.50 2.25 -19.37
C CYS A 3 -13.15 2.81 -18.89
N ILE A 4 -12.12 1.99 -18.85
CA ILE A 4 -10.76 2.38 -18.44
C ILE A 4 -9.77 2.27 -19.61
N ASP A 5 -10.25 1.99 -20.82
CA ASP A 5 -9.40 1.71 -21.98
C ASP A 5 -8.46 2.88 -22.32
N ASP A 6 -8.89 4.11 -22.08
CA ASP A 6 -8.07 5.32 -22.32
C ASP A 6 -7.01 5.56 -21.19
N GLU A 7 -7.10 4.81 -20.10
CA GLU A 7 -6.21 4.99 -18.93
C GLU A 7 -5.18 3.85 -18.78
N ILE A 8 -5.30 2.79 -19.60
CA ILE A 8 -4.40 1.63 -19.50
C ILE A 8 -3.06 1.92 -20.17
N PRO A 9 -1.92 1.63 -19.49
CA PRO A 9 -0.60 1.97 -20.04
C PRO A 9 -0.10 1.00 -21.11
N PHE A 10 -0.64 -0.23 -21.18
CA PHE A 10 -0.23 -1.27 -22.12
C PHE A 10 -1.28 -2.38 -22.25
N CYS A 11 -1.18 -3.17 -23.31
CA CYS A 11 -2.02 -4.35 -23.51
C CYS A 11 -1.63 -5.48 -22.58
N LEU A 12 -2.63 -6.18 -22.04
CA LEU A 12 -2.42 -7.32 -21.16
C LEU A 12 -2.42 -8.66 -21.91
N PRO A 13 -1.73 -9.68 -21.38
CA PRO A 13 -1.87 -11.05 -21.88
C PRO A 13 -3.32 -11.56 -21.76
N ILE A 14 -3.66 -12.57 -22.58
CA ILE A 14 -4.97 -13.24 -22.50
C ILE A 14 -5.17 -13.80 -21.10
N GLY A 15 -6.35 -13.56 -20.53
CA GLY A 15 -6.71 -14.01 -19.19
C GLY A 15 -6.37 -13.04 -18.06
N TRP A 16 -5.64 -11.95 -18.35
CA TRP A 16 -5.41 -10.86 -17.42
C TRP A 16 -6.50 -9.79 -17.59
N SER A 17 -6.71 -9.00 -16.54
CA SER A 17 -7.67 -7.89 -16.56
C SER A 17 -7.11 -6.67 -15.86
N TRP A 18 -7.43 -5.49 -16.36
CA TRP A 18 -7.23 -4.25 -15.62
C TRP A 18 -8.39 -4.03 -14.65
N CYS A 19 -8.08 -3.62 -13.42
CA CYS A 19 -9.05 -3.09 -12.48
C CYS A 19 -8.44 -1.88 -11.74
N ARG A 20 -9.21 -1.23 -10.89
CA ARG A 20 -8.68 -0.14 -10.06
C ARG A 20 -8.24 -0.68 -8.70
N LEU A 21 -7.28 -0.02 -8.05
CA LEU A 21 -6.83 -0.42 -6.71
C LEU A 21 -8.00 -0.59 -5.73
N LYS A 22 -9.03 0.27 -5.80
CA LYS A 22 -10.22 0.18 -4.97
C LYS A 22 -11.04 -1.10 -5.16
N ASP A 23 -10.88 -1.76 -6.30
CA ASP A 23 -11.62 -3.00 -6.61
C ASP A 23 -10.95 -4.23 -5.96
N LEU A 24 -9.69 -4.10 -5.54
CA LEU A 24 -8.91 -5.15 -4.87
C LEU A 24 -8.77 -4.93 -3.37
N TYR A 25 -8.79 -3.67 -2.91
CA TYR A 25 -8.38 -3.29 -1.56
C TYR A 25 -9.37 -2.39 -0.84
N THR A 26 -9.59 -2.65 0.43
CA THR A 26 -10.06 -1.66 1.40
C THR A 26 -8.90 -0.72 1.74
N PHE A 27 -9.21 0.57 1.87
CA PHE A 27 -8.24 1.61 2.20
C PHE A 27 -8.44 2.08 3.64
N ILE A 28 -7.52 1.70 4.52
CA ILE A 28 -7.50 2.20 5.91
C ILE A 28 -6.64 3.46 5.92
N ASP A 29 -7.27 4.59 6.25
CA ASP A 29 -6.68 5.92 6.14
C ASP A 29 -6.82 6.69 7.46
N TYR A 30 -5.71 6.94 8.13
CA TYR A 30 -5.65 7.67 9.39
C TYR A 30 -5.30 9.16 9.22
N ARG A 31 -5.35 9.71 8.01
CA ARG A 31 -5.09 11.13 7.80
C ARG A 31 -6.03 12.00 8.62
N GLY A 32 -5.48 13.09 9.17
CA GLY A 32 -6.21 13.97 10.11
C GLY A 32 -6.27 13.44 11.55
N SER A 33 -5.70 12.26 11.83
CA SER A 33 -5.60 11.70 13.19
C SER A 33 -4.12 11.56 13.58
N THR A 34 -3.57 12.63 14.14
CA THR A 34 -2.19 12.63 14.64
C THR A 34 -2.14 11.83 15.95
N PRO A 35 -1.39 10.73 16.03
CA PRO A 35 -1.34 9.94 17.24
C PRO A 35 -0.46 10.60 18.32
N ASN A 36 -0.84 10.42 19.57
CA ASN A 36 -0.01 10.77 20.71
C ASN A 36 1.05 9.69 20.91
N LYS A 37 2.32 10.08 20.70
CA LYS A 37 3.44 9.14 20.84
C LYS A 37 3.87 9.03 22.29
N ILE A 38 4.20 7.80 22.69
CA ILE A 38 4.74 7.46 24.02
C ILE A 38 6.04 6.67 23.90
N ALA A 39 6.73 6.46 25.01
CA ALA A 39 8.03 5.80 25.03
C ALA A 39 7.97 4.29 24.76
N ALA A 40 6.87 3.64 25.12
CA ALA A 40 6.66 2.21 24.92
C ALA A 40 5.15 1.91 24.84
N GLY A 41 4.76 0.88 24.09
CA GLY A 41 3.35 0.49 23.86
C GLY A 41 3.18 -0.22 22.52
N ILE A 42 2.03 -0.01 21.89
CA ILE A 42 1.76 -0.56 20.55
C ILE A 42 2.66 0.13 19.51
N PRO A 43 3.39 -0.62 18.69
CA PRO A 43 4.24 -0.05 17.63
C PRO A 43 3.45 0.85 16.67
N LEU A 44 3.99 2.04 16.40
CA LEU A 44 3.44 2.96 15.40
C LEU A 44 4.35 2.98 14.17
N VAL A 45 3.89 2.35 13.09
CA VAL A 45 4.58 2.38 11.80
C VAL A 45 4.20 3.66 11.07
N THR A 46 5.18 4.49 10.76
CA THR A 46 5.00 5.79 10.08
C THR A 46 5.58 5.77 8.67
N ALA A 47 5.34 6.82 7.88
CA ALA A 47 5.96 6.95 6.57
C ALA A 47 7.50 6.96 6.61
N LYS A 48 8.12 7.29 7.74
CA LYS A 48 9.58 7.22 7.92
C LYS A 48 10.09 5.79 7.96
N ASN A 49 9.28 4.86 8.45
CA ASN A 49 9.59 3.43 8.53
C ASN A 49 9.47 2.73 7.17
N VAL A 50 8.46 3.11 6.36
CA VAL A 50 8.17 2.42 5.10
C VAL A 50 9.16 2.87 4.02
N LYS A 51 9.94 1.92 3.54
CA LYS A 51 10.90 2.07 2.45
C LYS A 51 10.37 1.37 1.19
N SER A 52 11.12 1.40 0.13
CA SER A 52 10.80 0.68 -1.10
C SER A 52 11.01 -0.82 -0.88
N GLY A 53 9.94 -1.55 -0.60
CA GLY A 53 9.92 -2.99 -0.42
C GLY A 53 10.08 -3.51 1.01
N TYR A 54 10.48 -2.68 1.99
CA TYR A 54 10.69 -3.13 3.38
C TYR A 54 10.32 -2.08 4.42
N ILE A 55 10.21 -2.50 5.69
CA ILE A 55 9.94 -1.64 6.84
C ILE A 55 11.21 -1.52 7.69
N ASP A 56 11.66 -0.29 7.90
CA ASP A 56 12.79 0.04 8.76
C ASP A 56 12.31 0.22 10.21
N TYR A 57 12.61 -0.74 11.06
CA TYR A 57 12.26 -0.72 12.48
C TYR A 57 13.31 -0.06 13.38
N SER A 58 14.35 0.55 12.83
CA SER A 58 15.31 1.35 13.62
C SER A 58 14.65 2.58 14.23
N ILE A 59 13.61 3.13 13.57
CA ILE A 59 12.78 4.23 14.05
C ILE A 59 11.64 3.64 14.88
N LYS A 60 11.66 3.87 16.19
CA LYS A 60 10.70 3.32 17.15
C LYS A 60 9.78 4.43 17.67
N ASP A 61 8.54 4.40 17.22
CA ASP A 61 7.44 5.19 17.74
C ASP A 61 6.39 4.23 18.32
N PHE A 62 5.71 4.63 19.40
CA PHE A 62 4.67 3.84 20.04
C PHE A 62 3.47 4.71 20.38
N ILE A 63 2.31 4.07 20.53
CA ILE A 63 1.07 4.66 21.03
C ILE A 63 0.54 3.82 22.20
N SER A 64 -0.36 4.39 23.00
CA SER A 64 -1.04 3.67 24.08
C SER A 64 -2.09 2.69 23.55
N ASP A 65 -2.47 1.72 24.39
CA ASP A 65 -3.57 0.80 24.08
C ASP A 65 -4.88 1.55 23.85
N ASP A 66 -5.19 2.57 24.67
CA ASP A 66 -6.40 3.41 24.51
C ASP A 66 -6.41 4.14 23.16
N GLU A 67 -5.29 4.72 22.75
CA GLU A 67 -5.15 5.36 21.44
C GLU A 67 -5.34 4.33 20.31
N TYR A 68 -4.77 3.12 20.47
CA TYR A 68 -4.92 2.04 19.51
C TYR A 68 -6.37 1.59 19.37
N GLU A 69 -7.10 1.40 20.50
CA GLU A 69 -8.51 1.05 20.51
C GLU A 69 -9.37 2.14 19.81
N CYS A 70 -9.12 3.41 20.10
CA CYS A 70 -9.81 4.52 19.45
C CYS A 70 -9.61 4.51 17.92
N ARG A 71 -8.42 4.12 17.45
CA ARG A 71 -8.08 4.08 16.02
C ARG A 71 -8.74 2.93 15.28
N LYS A 72 -9.15 1.86 15.97
CA LYS A 72 -9.85 0.70 15.39
C LYS A 72 -11.14 1.08 14.66
N SER A 73 -11.78 2.18 15.03
CA SER A 73 -12.99 2.68 14.36
C SER A 73 -12.79 2.98 12.86
N ARG A 74 -11.55 3.24 12.42
CA ARG A 74 -11.20 3.47 11.00
C ARG A 74 -10.72 2.22 10.27
N GLY A 75 -10.66 1.08 10.95
CA GLY A 75 -10.07 -0.18 10.49
C GLY A 75 -8.73 -0.46 11.18
N ILE A 76 -8.28 -1.69 11.10
CA ILE A 76 -7.02 -2.16 11.70
C ILE A 76 -6.14 -2.72 10.61
N SER A 77 -4.93 -2.16 10.49
CA SER A 77 -3.88 -2.74 9.65
C SER A 77 -3.42 -4.07 10.20
N GLN A 78 -3.25 -5.05 9.36
CA GLN A 78 -2.90 -6.42 9.72
C GLN A 78 -1.58 -6.84 9.09
N LYS A 79 -0.95 -7.86 9.68
CA LYS A 79 0.18 -8.52 9.03
C LYS A 79 -0.22 -9.04 7.65
N GLY A 80 0.59 -8.72 6.65
CA GLY A 80 0.34 -9.07 5.25
C GLY A 80 -0.30 -7.94 4.43
N ASP A 81 -0.83 -6.89 5.06
CA ASP A 81 -1.34 -5.71 4.35
C ASP A 81 -0.19 -4.91 3.71
N ILE A 82 -0.48 -4.18 2.64
CA ILE A 82 0.48 -3.26 2.03
C ILE A 82 0.34 -1.89 2.70
N LEU A 83 1.44 -1.38 3.26
CA LEU A 83 1.54 -0.02 3.76
C LEU A 83 2.10 0.88 2.67
N PHE A 84 1.35 1.91 2.29
CA PHE A 84 1.69 2.82 1.20
C PHE A 84 1.89 4.25 1.74
N THR A 85 2.99 4.92 1.36
CA THR A 85 3.27 6.30 1.77
C THR A 85 2.60 7.29 0.82
N THR A 86 1.78 8.18 1.38
CA THR A 86 1.02 9.18 0.61
C THR A 86 1.76 10.49 0.39
N GLU A 87 2.81 10.74 1.20
CA GLU A 87 3.65 11.93 1.12
C GLU A 87 4.94 11.75 1.95
N ALA A 88 5.99 12.47 1.60
CA ALA A 88 7.24 12.63 2.35
C ALA A 88 7.89 11.33 2.91
N PRO A 89 8.24 10.35 2.09
CA PRO A 89 8.21 10.32 0.63
C PRO A 89 6.87 9.84 0.08
N LEU A 90 6.55 10.20 -1.15
CA LEU A 90 5.41 9.66 -1.88
C LEU A 90 5.81 8.36 -2.58
N GLY A 91 4.97 7.33 -2.49
CA GLY A 91 5.05 6.14 -3.35
C GLY A 91 5.91 5.00 -2.81
N ASN A 92 6.50 5.11 -1.62
CA ASN A 92 7.07 3.93 -0.97
C ASN A 92 5.96 2.98 -0.53
N ALA A 93 6.24 1.70 -0.61
CA ALA A 93 5.32 0.66 -0.13
C ALA A 93 6.09 -0.54 0.43
N ALA A 94 5.50 -1.22 1.40
CA ALA A 94 6.03 -2.44 1.98
C ALA A 94 4.90 -3.29 2.57
N ILE A 95 5.13 -4.60 2.70
CA ILE A 95 4.19 -5.50 3.38
C ILE A 95 4.43 -5.42 4.89
N ALA A 96 3.34 -5.24 5.64
CA ALA A 96 3.37 -5.27 7.10
C ALA A 96 3.70 -6.68 7.60
N ASP A 97 4.66 -6.81 8.49
CA ASP A 97 5.12 -8.09 9.07
C ASP A 97 4.87 -8.21 10.58
N LEU A 98 4.50 -7.11 11.25
CA LEU A 98 4.10 -7.12 12.65
C LEU A 98 2.69 -7.68 12.82
N LYS A 99 2.46 -8.41 13.91
CA LYS A 99 1.13 -8.94 14.24
C LYS A 99 0.18 -7.86 14.75
N GLU A 100 0.73 -6.90 15.50
CA GLU A 100 -0.02 -5.82 16.13
C GLU A 100 0.76 -4.52 15.98
N PHE A 101 0.13 -3.52 15.40
CA PHE A 101 0.70 -2.19 15.18
C PHE A 101 -0.38 -1.21 14.74
N SER A 102 -0.10 0.07 14.78
CA SER A 102 -0.92 1.12 14.17
C SER A 102 -0.18 1.78 13.03
N ALA A 103 -0.89 2.09 11.94
CA ALA A 103 -0.33 2.88 10.84
C ALA A 103 -0.43 4.38 11.12
N GLY A 104 0.60 5.14 10.76
CA GLY A 104 0.66 6.59 10.93
C GLY A 104 -0.19 7.36 9.92
N GLN A 105 -0.37 8.66 10.17
CA GLN A 105 -1.27 9.52 9.39
C GLN A 105 -0.85 9.79 7.93
N ARG A 106 0.39 9.47 7.55
CA ARG A 106 0.90 9.63 6.16
C ARG A 106 0.98 8.31 5.43
N LEU A 107 0.34 7.28 5.98
CA LEU A 107 0.18 5.98 5.37
C LEU A 107 -1.28 5.75 4.99
N ILE A 108 -1.46 5.03 3.90
CA ILE A 108 -2.68 4.31 3.60
C ILE A 108 -2.34 2.83 3.65
N THR A 109 -3.13 2.07 4.42
CA THR A 109 -3.05 0.61 4.39
C THR A 109 -3.98 0.08 3.31
N LEU A 110 -3.43 -0.71 2.42
CA LEU A 110 -4.19 -1.45 1.41
C LEU A 110 -4.42 -2.86 1.96
N GLN A 111 -5.64 -3.11 2.41
CA GLN A 111 -6.07 -4.40 2.93
C GLN A 111 -6.85 -5.14 1.85
N ALA A 112 -6.35 -6.29 1.42
CA ALA A 112 -6.97 -7.06 0.35
C ALA A 112 -8.38 -7.52 0.74
N TYR A 113 -9.35 -7.39 -0.17
CA TYR A 113 -10.71 -7.92 0.04
C TYR A 113 -10.71 -9.45 0.22
N SER A 114 -9.75 -10.14 -0.36
CA SER A 114 -9.60 -11.58 -0.24
C SER A 114 -8.15 -12.03 -0.41
N ASN A 115 -7.55 -12.47 0.67
CA ASN A 115 -6.20 -13.08 0.64
C ASN A 115 -6.16 -14.43 -0.09
N LYS A 116 -7.32 -14.98 -0.46
CA LYS A 116 -7.42 -16.20 -1.28
C LYS A 116 -7.34 -15.90 -2.78
N LEU A 117 -7.56 -14.64 -3.19
CA LEU A 117 -7.59 -14.23 -4.60
C LEU A 117 -6.49 -13.24 -4.95
N ILE A 118 -5.80 -12.69 -3.95
CA ILE A 118 -4.82 -11.61 -4.11
C ILE A 118 -3.53 -12.01 -3.41
N VAL A 119 -2.44 -12.08 -4.16
CA VAL A 119 -1.07 -12.27 -3.65
C VAL A 119 -0.43 -10.89 -3.49
N ASN A 120 -0.48 -10.32 -2.27
CA ASN A 120 -0.03 -8.96 -1.98
C ASN A 120 1.41 -8.66 -2.43
N THR A 121 2.30 -9.66 -2.40
CA THR A 121 3.68 -9.50 -2.89
C THR A 121 3.74 -9.13 -4.37
N LEU A 122 2.90 -9.74 -5.22
CA LEU A 122 2.83 -9.36 -6.63
C LEU A 122 2.43 -7.90 -6.81
N PHE A 123 1.39 -7.47 -6.08
CA PHE A 123 0.89 -6.11 -6.18
C PHE A 123 1.84 -5.10 -5.56
N LEU A 124 2.61 -5.48 -4.53
CA LEU A 124 3.71 -4.67 -4.02
C LEU A 124 4.75 -4.43 -5.13
N TYR A 125 5.18 -5.48 -5.85
CA TYR A 125 6.14 -5.33 -6.96
C TYR A 125 5.60 -4.40 -8.06
N PHE A 126 4.31 -4.52 -8.41
CA PHE A 126 3.72 -3.61 -9.38
C PHE A 126 3.67 -2.17 -8.86
N ILE A 127 3.28 -1.95 -7.59
CA ILE A 127 3.26 -0.62 -6.95
C ILE A 127 4.66 0.02 -6.97
N LEU A 128 5.71 -0.77 -6.78
CA LEU A 128 7.09 -0.28 -6.81
C LEU A 128 7.67 -0.16 -8.23
N SER A 129 6.97 -0.64 -9.25
CA SER A 129 7.44 -0.57 -10.63
C SER A 129 7.46 0.86 -11.18
N PRO A 130 8.35 1.17 -12.14
CA PRO A 130 8.39 2.49 -12.78
C PRO A 130 7.04 2.91 -13.37
N ILE A 131 6.30 1.98 -13.96
CA ILE A 131 4.99 2.24 -14.58
C ILE A 131 3.98 2.76 -13.54
N PHE A 132 3.86 2.10 -12.40
CA PHE A 132 2.97 2.57 -11.34
C PHE A 132 3.42 3.91 -10.76
N GLN A 133 4.74 4.08 -10.58
CA GLN A 133 5.30 5.33 -10.06
C GLN A 133 5.08 6.52 -11.01
N GLU A 134 5.12 6.29 -12.34
CA GLU A 134 4.76 7.32 -13.33
C GLU A 134 3.28 7.68 -13.22
N MET A 135 2.36 6.70 -13.22
CA MET A 135 0.93 6.92 -13.02
C MET A 135 0.61 7.65 -11.70
N LEU A 136 1.39 7.37 -10.65
CA LEU A 136 1.28 8.03 -9.34
C LEU A 136 1.69 9.51 -9.45
N LEU A 137 2.81 9.79 -10.11
CA LEU A 137 3.35 11.15 -10.28
C LEU A 137 2.45 12.04 -11.14
N GLU A 138 1.77 11.49 -12.15
CA GLU A 138 0.76 12.22 -12.93
C GLU A 138 -0.44 12.67 -12.09
N ARG A 139 -0.77 11.91 -11.06
CA ARG A 139 -1.92 12.14 -10.17
C ARG A 139 -1.57 12.88 -8.87
N LYS A 140 -0.28 13.21 -8.67
CA LYS A 140 0.20 13.91 -7.47
C LYS A 140 -0.48 15.26 -7.28
N THR A 141 -0.56 15.70 -6.05
CA THR A 141 -1.01 17.03 -5.64
C THR A 141 0.09 17.71 -4.83
N GLY A 142 0.15 19.05 -4.91
CA GLY A 142 1.16 19.84 -4.21
C GLY A 142 2.44 20.03 -5.03
N THR A 143 2.97 21.26 -4.98
CA THR A 143 4.19 21.67 -5.69
C THR A 143 5.42 21.56 -4.81
N THR A 144 5.31 21.87 -3.51
CA THR A 144 6.43 21.87 -2.55
C THR A 144 6.63 20.49 -1.93
N VAL A 145 5.55 19.83 -1.52
CA VAL A 145 5.58 18.45 -1.02
C VAL A 145 4.65 17.63 -1.90
N ALA A 146 5.23 16.71 -2.67
CA ALA A 146 4.44 15.81 -3.49
C ALA A 146 3.64 14.87 -2.59
N GLY A 147 2.33 14.80 -2.81
CA GLY A 147 1.42 13.90 -2.11
C GLY A 147 0.33 13.39 -3.03
N ILE A 148 -0.44 12.42 -2.59
CA ILE A 148 -1.60 11.91 -3.33
C ILE A 148 -2.85 11.87 -2.46
N LYS A 149 -3.98 12.30 -3.02
CA LYS A 149 -5.30 12.10 -2.39
C LYS A 149 -5.71 10.63 -2.48
N ALA A 150 -6.36 10.10 -1.44
CA ALA A 150 -6.85 8.72 -1.45
C ALA A 150 -7.77 8.42 -2.63
N SER A 151 -8.62 9.36 -3.02
CA SER A 151 -9.51 9.21 -4.19
C SER A 151 -8.71 8.96 -5.48
N LYS A 152 -7.60 9.68 -5.67
CA LYS A 152 -6.74 9.52 -6.84
C LYS A 152 -5.95 8.20 -6.80
N LEU A 153 -5.46 7.80 -5.62
CA LEU A 153 -4.80 6.51 -5.45
C LEU A 153 -5.76 5.34 -5.71
N LYS A 154 -6.99 5.42 -5.22
CA LYS A 154 -8.05 4.43 -5.43
C LYS A 154 -8.33 4.14 -6.89
N ASP A 155 -8.20 5.15 -7.74
CA ASP A 155 -8.53 5.08 -9.16
C ASP A 155 -7.36 4.67 -10.07
N ILE A 156 -6.15 4.43 -9.52
CA ILE A 156 -5.03 3.96 -10.33
C ILE A 156 -5.33 2.55 -10.84
N PRO A 157 -5.22 2.32 -12.18
CA PRO A 157 -5.39 1.00 -12.75
C PRO A 157 -4.23 0.07 -12.36
N ILE A 158 -4.56 -1.21 -12.12
CA ILE A 158 -3.62 -2.25 -11.75
C ILE A 158 -3.92 -3.53 -12.54
N PRO A 159 -2.91 -4.21 -13.10
CA PRO A 159 -3.12 -5.44 -13.85
C PRO A 159 -3.30 -6.62 -12.90
N VAL A 160 -4.28 -7.45 -13.17
CA VAL A 160 -4.62 -8.62 -12.35
C VAL A 160 -4.46 -9.90 -13.17
N PRO A 161 -3.40 -10.68 -12.92
CA PRO A 161 -3.26 -12.01 -13.48
C PRO A 161 -4.25 -12.99 -12.86
N PRO A 162 -4.54 -14.12 -13.53
CA PRO A 162 -5.16 -15.27 -12.88
C PRO A 162 -4.39 -15.70 -11.63
N LEU A 163 -5.10 -16.16 -10.60
CA LEU A 163 -4.49 -16.51 -9.31
C LEU A 163 -3.32 -17.50 -9.44
N SER A 164 -3.45 -18.50 -10.32
CA SER A 164 -2.39 -19.48 -10.60
C SER A 164 -1.10 -18.84 -11.15
N GLU A 165 -1.22 -17.68 -11.81
CA GLU A 165 -0.07 -16.94 -12.32
C GLU A 165 0.55 -16.01 -11.29
N GLN A 166 -0.27 -15.44 -10.39
CA GLN A 166 0.22 -14.50 -9.38
C GLN A 166 1.40 -15.07 -8.58
N GLY A 167 1.23 -16.27 -8.00
CA GLY A 167 2.30 -16.92 -7.23
C GLY A 167 3.51 -17.31 -8.08
N ARG A 168 3.27 -17.76 -9.33
CA ARG A 168 4.36 -18.10 -10.25
C ARG A 168 5.21 -16.90 -10.64
N ILE A 169 4.58 -15.75 -10.85
CA ILE A 169 5.27 -14.48 -11.16
C ILE A 169 6.10 -14.04 -9.95
N VAL A 170 5.54 -14.09 -8.74
CA VAL A 170 6.27 -13.75 -7.51
C VAL A 170 7.51 -14.63 -7.38
N ASN A 171 7.36 -15.95 -7.45
CA ASN A 171 8.49 -16.87 -7.37
C ASN A 171 9.58 -16.58 -8.43
N HIS A 172 9.18 -16.20 -9.63
CA HIS A 172 10.12 -15.85 -10.69
C HIS A 172 10.87 -14.55 -10.38
N ILE A 173 10.18 -13.52 -9.90
CA ILE A 173 10.79 -12.24 -9.51
C ILE A 173 11.76 -12.45 -8.34
N ASP A 174 11.37 -13.20 -7.31
CA ASP A 174 12.19 -13.47 -6.12
C ASP A 174 13.50 -14.24 -6.48
N ASN A 175 13.47 -15.04 -7.53
CA ASN A 175 14.68 -15.73 -8.02
C ASN A 175 15.63 -14.82 -8.82
N ILE A 176 15.15 -13.69 -9.34
CA ILE A 176 15.95 -12.74 -10.15
C ILE A 176 16.47 -11.59 -9.29
N LEU A 177 15.66 -11.12 -8.35
CA LEU A 177 16.01 -10.05 -7.44
C LEU A 177 16.65 -10.65 -6.18
N PRO A 178 17.97 -10.51 -5.96
CA PRO A 178 18.57 -10.94 -4.71
C PRO A 178 17.98 -10.16 -3.54
N SER A 179 17.59 -10.87 -2.49
CA SER A 179 17.12 -10.34 -1.20
C SER A 179 18.20 -9.52 -0.47
#